data_93be88a03bf9f0916e2f925af7403b44
#
_entry.id   93be88a03bf9f0916e2f925af7403b44
#
_cell.length_a   1.000
_cell.length_b   1.000
_cell.length_c   1.000
_cell.angle_alpha   90.00
_cell.angle_beta   90.00
_cell.angle_gamma   90.00
#
_symmetry.space_group_name_H-M   'P 1'
#
loop_
_entity.id
_entity.type
_entity.pdbx_description
1 polymer ?
#
loop_
_entity_poly.entity_id
_entity_poly.type
_entity_poly.pdbx_seq_one_letter_code
_entity_poly.pdbx_strand_id
1 'polypeptide(L)'
;MNKFLKEFKDRGFFYQCTSEDELSKQLDEEKIKGYIGFDCTAESLHVGSLLQIMCLRLLQKNGHRPIVLLGGGTTRIGDPSGKDKTRKILSEDEIEKNIKNIKNILKKFLDNDDPNTKPIFVNNYTWLKDLNYISFLRDIGKHFTCLLYTSDAADDSLR
;
A
#
# COMPACT_ATOMS: atom_id res chain seq x y z
N MET A 1 5.68 -23.30 -10.59
CA MET A 1 5.87 -21.93 -10.04
C MET A 1 5.31 -20.94 -11.05
N ASN A 2 4.38 -20.11 -10.62
CA ASN A 2 3.73 -19.11 -11.46
C ASN A 2 4.73 -18.16 -12.14
N LYS A 3 4.41 -17.70 -13.38
CA LYS A 3 5.29 -16.85 -14.17
C LYS A 3 5.58 -15.50 -13.47
N PHE A 4 4.55 -14.88 -12.86
CA PHE A 4 4.72 -13.64 -12.10
C PHE A 4 5.66 -13.85 -10.90
N LEU A 5 5.45 -14.88 -10.09
CA LEU A 5 6.29 -15.17 -8.92
C LEU A 5 7.73 -15.48 -9.32
N LYS A 6 7.92 -16.20 -10.42
CA LYS A 6 9.27 -16.46 -10.93
C LYS A 6 9.98 -15.17 -11.27
N GLU A 7 9.36 -14.31 -12.10
CA GLU A 7 9.96 -13.03 -12.49
C GLU A 7 10.16 -12.09 -11.30
N PHE A 8 9.24 -12.12 -10.31
CA PHE A 8 9.32 -11.34 -9.08
C PHE A 8 10.54 -11.74 -8.23
N LYS A 9 10.82 -13.04 -8.14
CA LYS A 9 12.02 -13.59 -7.47
C LYS A 9 13.29 -13.31 -8.24
N ASP A 10 13.30 -13.56 -9.55
CA ASP A 10 14.46 -13.35 -10.42
C ASP A 10 14.93 -11.87 -10.40
N ARG A 11 14.02 -10.93 -10.19
CA ARG A 11 14.31 -9.49 -10.06
C ARG A 11 14.71 -9.06 -8.63
N GLY A 12 14.69 -9.97 -7.66
CA GLY A 12 15.01 -9.66 -6.27
C GLY A 12 13.92 -8.85 -5.53
N PHE A 13 12.67 -8.85 -6.01
CA PHE A 13 11.56 -8.15 -5.37
C PHE A 13 10.92 -8.97 -4.24
N PHE A 14 11.16 -10.28 -4.24
CA PHE A 14 10.59 -11.19 -3.26
C PHE A 14 11.45 -11.22 -1.98
N TYR A 15 10.83 -10.94 -0.85
CA TYR A 15 11.43 -11.07 0.47
C TYR A 15 10.76 -12.18 1.27
N GLN A 16 9.46 -12.08 1.47
CA GLN A 16 8.67 -13.09 2.20
C GLN A 16 7.22 -13.11 1.73
N CYS A 17 6.53 -14.22 2.00
CA CYS A 17 5.12 -14.40 1.68
C CYS A 17 4.46 -15.23 2.79
N THR A 18 3.21 -14.94 3.10
CA THR A 18 2.43 -15.69 4.10
C THR A 18 2.21 -17.13 3.67
N SER A 19 1.86 -17.35 2.39
CA SER A 19 1.68 -18.67 1.77
C SER A 19 2.01 -18.58 0.29
N GLU A 20 3.19 -19.05 -0.09
CA GLU A 20 3.66 -18.99 -1.48
C GLU A 20 2.89 -19.95 -2.39
N ASP A 21 2.58 -21.15 -1.90
CA ASP A 21 1.88 -22.17 -2.68
C ASP A 21 0.45 -21.73 -3.00
N GLU A 22 -0.27 -21.18 -2.03
CA GLU A 22 -1.61 -20.63 -2.23
C GLU A 22 -1.61 -19.44 -3.19
N LEU A 23 -0.64 -18.52 -3.02
CA LEU A 23 -0.50 -17.37 -3.92
C LEU A 23 -0.18 -17.84 -5.35
N SER A 24 0.71 -18.82 -5.53
CA SER A 24 1.05 -19.38 -6.84
C SER A 24 -0.18 -19.99 -7.52
N LYS A 25 -0.97 -20.75 -6.75
CA LYS A 25 -2.21 -21.35 -7.23
C LYS A 25 -3.22 -20.28 -7.68
N GLN A 26 -3.49 -19.30 -6.83
CA GLN A 26 -4.43 -18.21 -7.16
C GLN A 26 -4.03 -17.42 -8.41
N LEU A 27 -2.72 -17.15 -8.55
CA LEU A 27 -2.16 -16.44 -9.71
C LEU A 27 -2.31 -17.24 -11.02
N ASP A 28 -2.34 -18.59 -10.96
CA ASP A 28 -2.53 -19.44 -12.13
C ASP A 28 -4.02 -19.64 -12.48
N GLU A 29 -4.89 -19.69 -11.47
CA GLU A 29 -6.32 -20.00 -11.64
C GLU A 29 -7.16 -18.78 -12.00
N GLU A 30 -6.82 -17.59 -11.51
CA GLU A 30 -7.66 -16.39 -11.68
C GLU A 30 -6.89 -15.08 -11.83
N LYS A 31 -7.59 -14.05 -12.31
CA LYS A 31 -7.07 -12.68 -12.34
C LYS A 31 -7.20 -12.05 -10.95
N ILE A 32 -6.13 -12.01 -10.20
CA ILE A 32 -6.12 -11.41 -8.88
C ILE A 32 -5.95 -9.89 -8.93
N LYS A 33 -6.29 -9.24 -7.83
CA LYS A 33 -6.02 -7.84 -7.56
C LYS A 33 -4.97 -7.75 -6.45
N GLY A 34 -3.90 -6.99 -6.70
CA GLY A 34 -2.88 -6.70 -5.69
C GLY A 34 -2.75 -5.20 -5.46
N TYR A 35 -2.54 -4.77 -4.22
CA TYR A 35 -2.43 -3.36 -3.91
C TYR A 35 -1.10 -3.00 -3.26
N ILE A 36 -0.70 -1.74 -3.46
CA ILE A 36 0.38 -1.09 -2.72
C ILE A 36 -0.10 0.30 -2.31
N GLY A 37 0.19 0.69 -1.07
CA GLY A 37 -0.13 2.00 -0.52
C GLY A 37 1.00 3.02 -0.77
N PHE A 38 0.60 4.26 -1.04
CA PHE A 38 1.50 5.40 -1.23
C PHE A 38 1.04 6.56 -0.35
N ASP A 39 1.91 7.02 0.56
CA ASP A 39 1.63 8.19 1.37
C ASP A 39 1.67 9.46 0.54
N CYS A 40 0.79 10.41 0.89
CA CYS A 40 0.61 11.67 0.17
C CYS A 40 1.28 12.84 0.89
N THR A 41 2.43 12.60 1.51
CA THR A 41 3.18 13.58 2.33
C THR A 41 4.03 14.56 1.51
N ALA A 42 4.20 14.33 0.21
CA ALA A 42 4.96 15.19 -0.69
C ALA A 42 4.33 15.21 -2.09
N GLU A 43 4.70 16.21 -2.89
CA GLU A 43 4.20 16.37 -4.27
C GLU A 43 4.75 15.32 -5.25
N SER A 44 5.81 14.61 -4.88
CA SER A 44 6.48 13.62 -5.71
C SER A 44 6.89 12.40 -4.90
N LEU A 45 7.15 11.31 -5.61
CA LEU A 45 7.67 10.07 -5.04
C LEU A 45 9.19 10.06 -5.11
N HIS A 46 9.85 9.50 -4.09
CA HIS A 46 11.29 9.30 -4.09
C HIS A 46 11.67 8.00 -4.83
N VAL A 47 12.95 7.80 -5.09
CA VAL A 47 13.45 6.64 -5.85
C VAL A 47 13.08 5.29 -5.23
N GLY A 48 12.98 5.21 -3.89
CA GLY A 48 12.53 3.98 -3.22
C GLY A 48 11.12 3.55 -3.59
N SER A 49 10.24 4.49 -3.92
CA SER A 49 8.88 4.18 -4.39
C SER A 49 8.86 3.56 -5.79
N LEU A 50 9.94 3.71 -6.57
CA LEU A 50 10.04 3.11 -7.90
C LEU A 50 9.98 1.59 -7.84
N LEU A 51 10.59 0.98 -6.81
CA LEU A 51 10.49 -0.47 -6.59
C LEU A 51 9.03 -0.91 -6.46
N GLN A 52 8.27 -0.22 -5.62
CA GLN A 52 6.84 -0.50 -5.41
C GLN A 52 6.03 -0.34 -6.70
N ILE A 53 6.32 0.69 -7.49
CA ILE A 53 5.69 0.93 -8.79
C ILE A 53 6.02 -0.22 -9.76
N MET A 54 7.27 -0.68 -9.78
CA MET A 54 7.69 -1.80 -10.63
C MET A 54 7.03 -3.11 -10.22
N CYS A 55 6.78 -3.35 -8.93
CA CYS A 55 6.00 -4.50 -8.48
C CYS A 55 4.57 -4.47 -9.05
N LEU A 56 3.87 -3.33 -8.96
CA LEU A 56 2.55 -3.17 -9.56
C LEU A 56 2.57 -3.31 -11.08
N ARG A 57 3.59 -2.76 -11.74
CA ARG A 57 3.77 -2.90 -13.20
C ARG A 57 4.00 -4.35 -13.60
N LEU A 58 4.79 -5.10 -12.82
CA LEU A 58 5.04 -6.50 -13.09
C LEU A 58 3.77 -7.35 -12.91
N LEU A 59 2.99 -7.07 -11.86
CA LEU A 59 1.69 -7.69 -11.65
C LEU A 59 0.78 -7.46 -12.87
N GLN A 60 0.72 -6.22 -13.35
CA GLN A 60 -0.08 -5.84 -14.52
C GLN A 60 0.37 -6.55 -15.80
N LYS A 61 1.68 -6.63 -16.05
CA LYS A 61 2.25 -7.32 -17.21
C LYS A 61 1.92 -8.81 -17.26
N ASN A 62 1.66 -9.41 -16.12
CA ASN A 62 1.27 -10.81 -16.00
C ASN A 62 -0.27 -11.02 -16.01
N GLY A 63 -1.03 -9.99 -16.41
CA GLY A 63 -2.47 -10.12 -16.64
C GLY A 63 -3.35 -9.88 -15.40
N HIS A 64 -2.75 -9.51 -14.27
CA HIS A 64 -3.45 -9.20 -13.03
C HIS A 64 -3.73 -7.69 -12.93
N ARG A 65 -4.57 -7.30 -11.97
CA ARG A 65 -5.02 -5.93 -11.84
C ARG A 65 -4.43 -5.22 -10.63
N PRO A 66 -3.57 -4.20 -10.82
CA PRO A 66 -3.03 -3.42 -9.72
C PRO A 66 -4.07 -2.47 -9.11
N ILE A 67 -4.03 -2.34 -7.78
CA ILE A 67 -4.73 -1.29 -7.04
C ILE A 67 -3.69 -0.34 -6.46
N VAL A 68 -3.80 0.92 -6.80
CA VAL A 68 -3.00 2.01 -6.22
C VAL A 68 -3.79 2.60 -5.06
N LEU A 69 -3.32 2.37 -3.84
CA LEU A 69 -3.93 2.92 -2.64
C LEU A 69 -3.26 4.24 -2.27
N LEU A 70 -3.97 5.33 -2.41
CA LEU A 70 -3.50 6.66 -2.00
C LEU A 70 -3.85 6.90 -0.54
N GLY A 71 -2.84 7.21 0.27
CA GLY A 71 -2.95 7.37 1.72
C GLY A 71 -3.50 8.75 2.14
N GLY A 72 -4.55 9.25 1.48
CA GLY A 72 -5.10 10.58 1.79
C GLY A 72 -5.64 10.69 3.21
N GLY A 73 -6.28 9.65 3.74
CA GLY A 73 -6.76 9.62 5.13
C GLY A 73 -5.62 9.48 6.14
N THR A 74 -4.71 8.55 5.92
CA THR A 74 -3.55 8.32 6.81
C THR A 74 -2.59 9.50 6.83
N THR A 75 -2.40 10.20 5.71
CA THR A 75 -1.59 11.43 5.65
C THR A 75 -2.15 12.55 6.53
N ARG A 76 -3.48 12.64 6.68
CA ARG A 76 -4.15 13.63 7.55
C ARG A 76 -3.90 13.38 9.02
N ILE A 77 -3.78 12.12 9.43
CA ILE A 77 -3.50 11.74 10.82
C ILE A 77 -2.03 12.05 11.15
N GLY A 78 -1.12 11.87 10.20
CA GLY A 78 0.32 11.94 10.40
C GLY A 78 0.85 10.63 11.01
N ASP A 79 1.98 10.17 10.49
CA ASP A 79 2.67 9.00 11.05
C ASP A 79 3.77 9.48 12.03
N PRO A 80 3.70 9.15 13.32
CA PRO A 80 4.69 9.53 14.32
C PRO A 80 5.98 8.69 14.26
N SER A 81 6.04 7.65 13.38
CA SER A 81 7.14 6.70 13.37
C SER A 81 8.51 7.35 13.10
N GLY A 82 9.38 7.32 14.10
CA GLY A 82 10.82 7.35 13.96
C GLY A 82 11.53 8.69 13.88
N LYS A 83 10.89 9.84 14.20
CA LYS A 83 11.61 11.14 14.31
C LYS A 83 11.02 12.01 15.42
N ASP A 84 11.86 12.43 16.37
CA ASP A 84 11.56 13.33 17.49
C ASP A 84 11.11 14.76 17.10
N LYS A 85 10.91 15.03 15.82
CA LYS A 85 10.39 16.32 15.34
C LYS A 85 8.95 16.13 14.91
N THR A 86 8.04 16.83 15.58
CA THR A 86 6.65 17.03 15.15
C THR A 86 6.62 17.32 13.66
N ARG A 87 6.14 16.36 12.87
CA ARG A 87 5.94 16.57 11.41
C ARG A 87 4.96 17.72 11.25
N LYS A 88 5.29 18.65 10.35
CA LYS A 88 4.35 19.71 9.94
C LYS A 88 3.06 19.04 9.46
N ILE A 89 1.96 19.36 10.12
CA ILE A 89 0.63 18.94 9.66
C ILE A 89 0.38 19.66 8.34
N LEU A 90 0.19 18.89 7.28
CA LEU A 90 -0.13 19.42 5.96
C LEU A 90 -1.57 19.97 5.95
N SER A 91 -1.79 21.03 5.21
CA SER A 91 -3.13 21.53 4.94
C SER A 91 -3.91 20.57 4.01
N GLU A 92 -5.24 20.65 4.04
CA GLU A 92 -6.11 19.87 3.16
C GLU A 92 -5.76 20.08 1.68
N ASP A 93 -5.50 21.33 1.28
CA ASP A 93 -5.16 21.69 -0.09
C ASP A 93 -3.82 21.10 -0.52
N GLU A 94 -2.81 21.08 0.38
CA GLU A 94 -1.51 20.44 0.13
C GLU A 94 -1.69 18.93 -0.07
N ILE A 95 -2.50 18.27 0.75
CA ILE A 95 -2.76 16.84 0.64
C ILE A 95 -3.46 16.50 -0.68
N GLU A 96 -4.50 17.24 -1.05
CA GLU A 96 -5.23 17.02 -2.31
C GLU A 96 -4.34 17.27 -3.54
N LYS A 97 -3.47 18.29 -3.50
CA LYS A 97 -2.46 18.53 -4.53
C LYS A 97 -1.49 17.36 -4.65
N ASN A 98 -0.99 16.86 -3.53
CA ASN A 98 -0.07 15.71 -3.49
C ASN A 98 -0.73 14.45 -4.05
N ILE A 99 -1.98 14.14 -3.66
CA ILE A 99 -2.76 13.03 -4.19
C ILE A 99 -2.85 13.10 -5.72
N LYS A 100 -3.20 14.27 -6.25
CA LYS A 100 -3.32 14.48 -7.71
C LYS A 100 -1.98 14.26 -8.41
N ASN A 101 -0.90 14.80 -7.88
CA ASN A 101 0.44 14.70 -8.46
C ASN A 101 0.95 13.26 -8.44
N ILE A 102 0.84 12.57 -7.31
CA ILE A 102 1.23 11.16 -7.16
C ILE A 102 0.44 10.28 -8.13
N LYS A 103 -0.87 10.48 -8.21
CA LYS A 103 -1.72 9.76 -9.17
C LYS A 103 -1.26 9.97 -10.62
N ASN A 104 -0.89 11.20 -10.99
CA ASN A 104 -0.38 11.50 -12.32
C ASN A 104 0.97 10.86 -12.60
N ILE A 105 1.85 10.79 -11.61
CA ILE A 105 3.13 10.07 -11.72
C ILE A 105 2.87 8.59 -11.97
N LEU A 106 2.06 7.93 -11.14
CA LEU A 106 1.76 6.51 -11.24
C LEU A 106 1.11 6.12 -12.56
N LYS A 107 0.25 6.99 -13.12
CA LYS A 107 -0.34 6.80 -14.45
C LYS A 107 0.68 6.73 -15.59
N LYS A 108 1.86 7.33 -15.44
CA LYS A 108 2.93 7.26 -16.46
C LYS A 108 3.64 5.91 -16.49
N PHE A 109 3.63 5.18 -15.38
CA PHE A 109 4.31 3.89 -15.25
C PHE A 109 3.38 2.70 -15.49
N LEU A 110 2.09 2.85 -15.21
CA LEU A 110 1.08 1.80 -15.33
C LEU A 110 0.32 1.96 -16.65
N ASP A 111 -0.03 0.85 -17.27
CA ASP A 111 -0.88 0.82 -18.45
C ASP A 111 -2.31 1.17 -18.06
N ASN A 112 -2.88 2.15 -18.73
CA ASN A 112 -4.23 2.64 -18.44
C ASN A 112 -5.25 2.27 -19.53
N ASP A 113 -4.81 1.63 -20.61
CA ASP A 113 -5.62 1.39 -21.81
C ASP A 113 -6.36 0.04 -21.77
N ASP A 114 -5.71 -1.03 -21.29
CA ASP A 114 -6.36 -2.33 -21.18
C ASP A 114 -7.41 -2.35 -20.06
N PRO A 115 -8.70 -2.49 -20.38
CA PRO A 115 -9.78 -2.49 -19.40
C PRO A 115 -9.69 -3.62 -18.36
N ASN A 116 -9.00 -4.72 -18.68
CA ASN A 116 -8.86 -5.88 -17.81
C ASN A 116 -7.78 -5.69 -16.74
N THR A 117 -6.71 -4.98 -17.07
CA THR A 117 -5.52 -4.82 -16.23
C THR A 117 -5.26 -3.38 -15.80
N LYS A 118 -6.02 -2.41 -16.33
CA LYS A 118 -5.84 -1.01 -15.94
C LYS A 118 -5.92 -0.83 -14.43
N PRO A 119 -5.07 0.04 -13.85
CA PRO A 119 -5.01 0.22 -12.41
C PRO A 119 -6.31 0.80 -11.84
N ILE A 120 -6.66 0.35 -10.64
CA ILE A 120 -7.71 0.97 -9.84
C ILE A 120 -7.03 1.93 -8.87
N PHE A 121 -7.42 3.20 -8.91
CA PHE A 121 -6.95 4.21 -7.95
C PHE A 121 -8.00 4.37 -6.86
N VAL A 122 -7.60 4.15 -5.61
CA VAL A 122 -8.44 4.34 -4.43
C VAL A 122 -7.77 5.29 -3.45
N ASN A 123 -8.58 6.06 -2.70
CA ASN A 123 -8.09 6.93 -1.65
C ASN A 123 -8.71 6.48 -0.32
N ASN A 124 -7.88 6.10 0.65
CA ASN A 124 -8.38 5.60 1.93
C ASN A 124 -9.20 6.65 2.72
N TYR A 125 -9.05 7.94 2.42
CA TYR A 125 -9.87 8.98 3.02
C TYR A 125 -11.37 8.76 2.76
N THR A 126 -11.76 8.19 1.61
CA THR A 126 -13.16 7.99 1.25
C THR A 126 -13.96 7.13 2.22
N TRP A 127 -13.30 6.20 2.91
CA TRP A 127 -13.94 5.34 3.93
C TRP A 127 -13.49 5.66 5.35
N LEU A 128 -12.26 6.19 5.54
CA LEU A 128 -11.77 6.51 6.88
C LEU A 128 -12.47 7.72 7.50
N LYS A 129 -12.85 8.72 6.70
CA LYS A 129 -13.52 9.93 7.18
C LYS A 129 -14.90 9.68 7.82
N ASP A 130 -15.56 8.59 7.44
CA ASP A 130 -16.91 8.26 7.90
C ASP A 130 -16.90 7.30 9.09
N LEU A 131 -15.72 6.91 9.59
CA LEU A 131 -15.60 6.03 10.77
C LEU A 131 -16.01 6.78 12.04
N ASN A 132 -17.00 6.21 12.73
CA ASN A 132 -17.35 6.68 14.08
C ASN A 132 -16.31 6.16 15.08
N TYR A 133 -15.66 7.06 15.82
CA TYR A 133 -14.57 6.76 16.74
C TYR A 133 -14.95 5.70 17.81
N ILE A 134 -16.08 5.86 18.46
CA ILE A 134 -16.52 4.94 19.51
C ILE A 134 -16.87 3.56 18.94
N SER A 135 -17.57 3.52 17.80
CA SER A 135 -17.88 2.26 17.12
C SER A 135 -16.62 1.56 16.65
N PHE A 136 -15.68 2.30 16.09
CA PHE A 136 -14.38 1.77 15.67
C PHE A 136 -13.60 1.16 16.85
N LEU A 137 -13.49 1.86 17.97
CA LEU A 137 -12.82 1.33 19.18
C LEU A 137 -13.53 0.08 19.71
N ARG A 138 -14.85 0.08 19.72
CA ARG A 138 -15.63 -1.07 20.21
C ARG A 138 -15.46 -2.30 19.31
N ASP A 139 -15.55 -2.12 18.00
CA ASP A 139 -15.68 -3.22 17.06
C ASP A 139 -14.31 -3.73 16.59
N ILE A 140 -13.34 -2.84 16.43
CA ILE A 140 -11.99 -3.15 15.96
C ILE A 140 -10.97 -3.12 17.10
N GLY A 141 -11.02 -2.11 17.99
CA GLY A 141 -10.04 -1.93 19.05
C GLY A 141 -9.93 -3.13 20.01
N LYS A 142 -11.01 -3.89 20.21
CA LYS A 142 -11.00 -5.12 21.02
C LYS A 142 -10.05 -6.21 20.50
N HIS A 143 -9.67 -6.16 19.24
CA HIS A 143 -8.74 -7.12 18.62
C HIS A 143 -7.27 -6.72 18.80
N PHE A 144 -7.01 -5.51 19.30
CA PHE A 144 -5.68 -4.98 19.57
C PHE A 144 -5.48 -4.85 21.07
N THR A 145 -4.97 -5.87 21.73
CA THR A 145 -4.68 -5.86 23.17
C THR A 145 -3.27 -5.35 23.42
N CYS A 146 -3.05 -4.72 24.60
CA CYS A 146 -1.72 -4.27 25.02
C CYS A 146 -0.68 -5.42 25.05
N LEU A 147 -1.13 -6.65 25.28
CA LEU A 147 -0.26 -7.84 25.29
C LEU A 147 0.32 -8.18 23.91
N LEU A 148 -0.42 -7.92 22.83
CA LEU A 148 0.09 -8.09 21.46
C LEU A 148 1.25 -7.12 21.17
N TYR A 149 1.12 -5.87 21.61
CA TYR A 149 2.16 -4.85 21.43
C TYR A 149 3.42 -5.11 22.28
N THR A 150 3.26 -5.63 23.51
CA THR A 150 4.41 -5.89 24.40
C THR A 150 5.17 -7.16 24.02
N SER A 151 4.53 -8.18 23.46
CA SER A 151 5.21 -9.38 22.99
C SER A 151 6.04 -9.12 21.72
N ASP A 152 5.53 -8.30 20.80
CA ASP A 152 6.22 -7.93 19.55
C ASP A 152 7.43 -7.01 19.82
N ALA A 153 7.29 -6.06 20.74
CA ALA A 153 8.40 -5.19 21.18
C ALA A 153 9.50 -5.95 21.93
N ALA A 154 9.19 -7.05 22.61
CA ALA A 154 10.18 -7.89 23.27
C ALA A 154 10.97 -8.75 22.27
N ASP A 155 10.37 -9.15 21.15
CA ASP A 155 11.02 -9.92 20.08
C ASP A 155 11.97 -9.04 19.22
N ASP A 156 11.61 -7.77 19.00
CA ASP A 156 12.46 -6.79 18.30
C ASP A 156 13.70 -6.34 19.10
N SER A 157 13.67 -6.47 20.42
CA SER A 157 14.82 -6.12 21.30
C SER A 157 15.93 -7.20 21.31
N LEU A 158 15.70 -8.35 20.67
CA LEU A 158 16.66 -9.47 20.59
C LEU A 158 17.27 -9.63 19.19
N ARG A 159 17.05 -8.71 18.30
CA ARG A 159 17.68 -8.58 16.97
C ARG A 159 18.53 -7.34 16.91
#